data_c88b4275bb49efaa46dffaa20e9573ff
#
_entry.id   c88b4275bb49efaa46dffaa20e9573ff
#
_cell.length_a   1.000
_cell.length_b   1.000
_cell.length_c   1.000
_cell.angle_alpha   90.00
_cell.angle_beta   90.00
_cell.angle_gamma   90.00
#
_symmetry.space_group_name_H-M   'P 1'
#
loop_
_entity.id
_entity.type
_entity.pdbx_description
1 polymer ?
#
loop_
_entity_poly.entity_id
_entity_poly.type
_entity_poly.pdbx_seq_one_letter_code
_entity_poly.pdbx_strand_id
1 'polypeptide(L)'
;ALNKLYQLLVRESEDRFLINISPLKITEMLLNAATLSQKQTLSAVDFEQAFKQKNEQHGFLRERTYADILNEQIYVETNGEIVGQINGLSVIEYPGTPVCFGEPSRISCLVQFGDGEVVDVERKNELAGNLHGKGMMISEACLASILELPSQLPFSASLVFEQSYGEIDGDSASLAIFSVL
;
A
#
# COMPACT_ATOMS: atom_id res chain seq x y z
N ALA A 1 10.14 -1.84 -29.77
CA ALA A 1 8.82 -2.46 -29.58
C ALA A 1 8.88 -3.74 -28.74
N LEU A 2 9.48 -4.83 -29.26
CA LEU A 2 9.48 -6.14 -28.59
C LEU A 2 10.05 -6.10 -27.16
N ASN A 3 11.18 -5.43 -26.93
CA ASN A 3 11.76 -5.31 -25.59
C ASN A 3 10.81 -4.59 -24.61
N LYS A 4 10.05 -3.60 -25.08
CA LYS A 4 9.08 -2.92 -24.23
C LYS A 4 7.86 -3.78 -23.92
N LEU A 5 7.34 -4.48 -24.93
CA LEU A 5 6.27 -5.47 -24.72
C LEU A 5 6.72 -6.56 -23.72
N TYR A 6 7.94 -7.09 -23.87
CA TYR A 6 8.51 -8.05 -22.93
C TYR A 6 8.56 -7.49 -21.49
N GLN A 7 9.05 -6.27 -21.29
CA GLN A 7 9.09 -5.63 -19.97
C GLN A 7 7.69 -5.49 -19.35
N LEU A 8 6.68 -5.13 -20.15
CA LEU A 8 5.30 -5.03 -19.66
C LEU A 8 4.73 -6.39 -19.27
N LEU A 9 5.01 -7.45 -20.04
CA LEU A 9 4.57 -8.81 -19.75
C LEU A 9 5.26 -9.41 -18.51
N VAL A 10 6.53 -9.07 -18.26
CA VAL A 10 7.23 -9.43 -17.02
C VAL A 10 6.60 -8.68 -15.84
N ARG A 11 6.29 -7.38 -15.99
CA ARG A 11 5.60 -6.62 -14.94
C ARG A 11 4.22 -7.19 -14.59
N GLU A 12 3.47 -7.65 -15.59
CA GLU A 12 2.17 -8.31 -15.37
C GLU A 12 2.28 -9.68 -14.67
N SER A 13 3.45 -10.30 -14.64
CA SER A 13 3.67 -11.56 -13.91
C SER A 13 3.97 -11.35 -12.44
N GLU A 14 4.28 -10.11 -12.02
CA GLU A 14 4.70 -9.74 -10.66
C GLU A 14 5.95 -10.49 -10.15
N ASP A 15 6.63 -11.20 -11.05
CA ASP A 15 7.87 -11.94 -10.79
C ASP A 15 8.92 -11.62 -11.84
N ARG A 16 10.11 -11.18 -11.39
CA ARG A 16 11.20 -10.77 -12.29
C ARG A 16 11.78 -11.94 -13.15
N PHE A 17 11.51 -13.18 -12.79
CA PHE A 17 11.97 -14.37 -13.48
C PHE A 17 10.90 -15.00 -14.38
N LEU A 18 9.67 -14.50 -14.30
CA LEU A 18 8.54 -15.00 -15.06
C LEU A 18 8.06 -13.98 -16.10
N ILE A 19 7.31 -14.46 -17.06
CA ILE A 19 6.65 -13.63 -18.07
C ILE A 19 5.20 -14.11 -18.25
N ASN A 20 4.26 -13.17 -18.28
CA ASN A 20 2.88 -13.48 -18.61
C ASN A 20 2.74 -13.68 -20.12
N ILE A 21 2.54 -14.92 -20.55
CA ILE A 21 2.37 -15.28 -21.97
C ILE A 21 0.90 -15.43 -22.38
N SER A 22 -0.04 -14.87 -21.62
CA SER A 22 -1.46 -14.91 -21.97
C SER A 22 -1.70 -14.27 -23.35
N PRO A 23 -2.24 -15.01 -24.33
CA PRO A 23 -2.54 -14.45 -25.65
C PRO A 23 -3.52 -13.28 -25.58
N LEU A 24 -4.46 -13.31 -24.63
CA LEU A 24 -5.42 -12.24 -24.41
C LEU A 24 -4.74 -10.94 -23.99
N LYS A 25 -3.82 -10.99 -23.02
CA LYS A 25 -3.05 -9.83 -22.54
C LYS A 25 -2.13 -9.27 -23.63
N ILE A 26 -1.44 -10.13 -24.35
CA ILE A 26 -0.58 -9.73 -25.47
C ILE A 26 -1.41 -9.02 -26.54
N THR A 27 -2.56 -9.59 -26.92
CA THR A 27 -3.45 -9.01 -27.93
C THR A 27 -4.00 -7.66 -27.45
N GLU A 28 -4.43 -7.54 -26.19
CA GLU A 28 -4.88 -6.28 -25.62
C GLU A 28 -3.80 -5.19 -25.70
N MET A 29 -2.58 -5.49 -25.28
CA MET A 29 -1.46 -4.53 -25.34
C MET A 29 -1.14 -4.10 -26.77
N LEU A 30 -1.15 -5.03 -27.72
CA LEU A 30 -0.91 -4.75 -29.14
C LEU A 30 -2.02 -3.88 -29.73
N LEU A 31 -3.30 -4.22 -29.48
CA LEU A 31 -4.44 -3.46 -29.98
C LEU A 31 -4.48 -2.03 -29.39
N ASN A 32 -4.25 -1.88 -28.10
CA ASN A 32 -4.22 -0.56 -27.47
C ASN A 32 -3.11 0.30 -28.07
N ALA A 33 -1.89 -0.22 -28.25
CA ALA A 33 -0.79 0.50 -28.86
C ALA A 33 -1.08 0.83 -30.34
N ALA A 34 -1.66 -0.09 -31.08
CA ALA A 34 -2.00 0.13 -32.50
C ALA A 34 -3.09 1.17 -32.68
N THR A 35 -4.13 1.11 -31.86
CA THR A 35 -5.26 2.08 -31.93
C THR A 35 -4.80 3.51 -31.66
N LEU A 36 -3.88 3.69 -30.71
CA LEU A 36 -3.36 5.00 -30.37
C LEU A 36 -2.37 5.55 -31.40
N SER A 37 -1.48 4.70 -31.90
CA SER A 37 -0.40 5.15 -32.77
C SER A 37 -0.87 5.39 -34.19
N GLN A 38 -1.90 4.68 -34.67
CA GLN A 38 -2.37 4.69 -36.06
C GLN A 38 -1.27 4.43 -37.10
N LYS A 39 -0.17 3.80 -36.68
CA LYS A 39 1.00 3.50 -37.53
C LYS A 39 0.96 2.03 -37.96
N GLN A 40 1.56 1.74 -39.11
CA GLN A 40 1.74 0.36 -39.57
C GLN A 40 2.76 -0.44 -38.75
N THR A 41 3.68 0.26 -38.07
CA THR A 41 4.74 -0.38 -37.24
C THR A 41 4.77 0.29 -35.88
N LEU A 42 4.67 -0.55 -34.83
CA LEU A 42 4.69 -0.10 -33.44
C LEU A 42 6.14 0.10 -32.95
N SER A 43 6.36 1.18 -32.21
CA SER A 43 7.59 1.51 -31.50
C SER A 43 7.47 1.23 -30.01
N ALA A 44 8.55 1.37 -29.26
CA ALA A 44 8.52 1.30 -27.78
C ALA A 44 7.65 2.39 -27.15
N VAL A 45 7.69 3.59 -27.74
CA VAL A 45 6.92 4.76 -27.28
C VAL A 45 5.41 4.54 -27.42
N ASP A 46 4.95 3.84 -28.46
CA ASP A 46 3.53 3.56 -28.66
C ASP A 46 2.99 2.64 -27.52
N PHE A 47 3.79 1.67 -27.07
CA PHE A 47 3.45 0.84 -25.91
C PHE A 47 3.45 1.64 -24.60
N GLU A 48 4.40 2.54 -24.41
CA GLU A 48 4.45 3.41 -23.22
C GLU A 48 3.22 4.33 -23.14
N GLN A 49 2.86 4.93 -24.26
CA GLN A 49 1.68 5.79 -24.35
C GLN A 49 0.38 5.01 -24.08
N ALA A 50 0.25 3.81 -24.66
CA ALA A 50 -0.91 2.96 -24.42
C ALA A 50 -1.03 2.54 -22.95
N PHE A 51 0.08 2.17 -22.34
CA PHE A 51 0.11 1.83 -20.91
C PHE A 51 -0.23 3.04 -20.03
N LYS A 52 0.32 4.21 -20.33
CA LYS A 52 0.02 5.45 -19.61
C LYS A 52 -1.46 5.80 -19.71
N GLN A 53 -2.05 5.78 -20.92
CA GLN A 53 -3.46 6.06 -21.13
C GLN A 53 -4.36 5.07 -20.39
N LYS A 54 -4.04 3.77 -20.39
CA LYS A 54 -4.79 2.78 -19.61
C LYS A 54 -4.78 3.12 -18.11
N ASN A 55 -3.62 3.49 -17.58
CA ASN A 55 -3.49 3.89 -16.17
C ASN A 55 -4.25 5.19 -15.85
N GLU A 56 -4.30 6.13 -16.78
CA GLU A 56 -5.07 7.38 -16.63
C GLU A 56 -6.59 7.12 -16.66
N GLN A 57 -7.06 6.23 -17.54
CA GLN A 57 -8.47 5.84 -17.59
C GLN A 57 -8.97 5.22 -16.29
N HIS A 58 -8.12 4.48 -15.58
CA HIS A 58 -8.44 3.87 -14.28
C HIS A 58 -7.95 4.70 -13.09
N GLY A 59 -7.34 5.84 -13.32
CA GLY A 59 -6.66 6.66 -12.32
C GLY A 59 -7.57 7.59 -11.51
N PHE A 60 -8.84 7.77 -11.88
CA PHE A 60 -9.71 8.78 -11.27
C PHE A 60 -9.77 8.68 -9.74
N LEU A 61 -9.98 7.48 -9.18
CA LEU A 61 -10.05 7.29 -7.73
C LEU A 61 -8.72 7.61 -7.06
N ARG A 62 -7.62 7.13 -7.61
CA ARG A 62 -6.27 7.44 -7.14
C ARG A 62 -5.99 8.95 -7.14
N GLU A 63 -6.32 9.63 -8.23
CA GLU A 63 -6.11 11.08 -8.37
C GLU A 63 -6.97 11.85 -7.38
N ARG A 64 -8.19 11.37 -7.11
CA ARG A 64 -9.07 11.97 -6.11
C ARG A 64 -8.49 11.83 -4.70
N THR A 65 -8.06 10.62 -4.33
CA THR A 65 -7.40 10.37 -3.04
C THR A 65 -6.15 11.24 -2.86
N TYR A 66 -5.31 11.32 -3.90
CA TYR A 66 -4.10 12.15 -3.83
C TYR A 66 -4.44 13.66 -3.76
N ALA A 67 -5.51 14.10 -4.42
CA ALA A 67 -5.97 15.48 -4.29
C ALA A 67 -6.41 15.81 -2.86
N ASP A 68 -7.07 14.88 -2.16
CA ASP A 68 -7.48 15.07 -0.78
C ASP A 68 -6.26 15.18 0.17
N ILE A 69 -5.18 14.44 -0.09
CA ILE A 69 -3.90 14.60 0.62
C ILE A 69 -3.25 15.95 0.28
N LEU A 70 -3.17 16.31 -1.01
CA LEU A 70 -2.55 17.56 -1.44
C LEU A 70 -3.32 18.81 -0.99
N ASN A 71 -4.63 18.68 -0.77
CA ASN A 71 -5.49 19.74 -0.24
C ASN A 71 -5.57 19.72 1.30
N GLU A 72 -4.72 18.94 1.96
CA GLU A 72 -4.64 18.85 3.43
C GLU A 72 -5.95 18.40 4.10
N GLN A 73 -6.80 17.67 3.37
CA GLN A 73 -8.00 17.02 3.93
C GLN A 73 -7.62 15.70 4.61
N ILE A 74 -6.60 15.02 4.09
CA ILE A 74 -5.96 13.85 4.70
C ILE A 74 -4.55 14.26 5.10
N TYR A 75 -4.22 14.09 6.38
CA TYR A 75 -2.93 14.51 6.92
C TYR A 75 -1.85 13.45 6.68
N VAL A 76 -0.81 13.84 5.95
CA VAL A 76 0.43 13.06 5.77
C VAL A 76 1.60 14.01 5.98
N GLU A 77 2.34 13.82 7.06
CA GLU A 77 3.53 14.63 7.33
C GLU A 77 4.71 14.13 6.48
N THR A 78 5.33 15.05 5.74
CA THR A 78 6.47 14.75 4.86
C THR A 78 7.78 15.34 5.34
N ASN A 79 7.75 16.15 6.39
CA ASN A 79 8.91 16.85 6.95
C ASN A 79 8.88 16.82 8.49
N GLY A 80 10.06 16.92 9.09
CA GLY A 80 10.20 16.96 10.54
C GLY A 80 10.29 15.59 11.20
N GLU A 81 10.30 15.57 12.51
CA GLU A 81 10.37 14.37 13.36
C GLU A 81 9.29 14.48 14.44
N ILE A 82 8.53 13.42 14.62
CA ILE A 82 7.46 13.34 15.62
C ILE A 82 7.57 11.98 16.32
N VAL A 83 7.59 12.00 17.65
CA VAL A 83 7.58 10.77 18.46
C VAL A 83 6.16 10.21 18.50
N GLY A 84 6.03 8.89 18.34
CA GLY A 84 4.74 8.22 18.36
C GLY A 84 3.91 8.40 17.08
N GLN A 85 4.56 8.76 15.96
CA GLN A 85 3.87 8.92 14.68
C GLN A 85 4.75 8.47 13.51
N ILE A 86 4.17 7.78 12.53
CA ILE A 86 4.85 7.35 11.31
C ILE A 86 3.86 7.32 10.14
N ASN A 87 4.36 7.47 8.91
CA ASN A 87 3.56 7.21 7.72
C ASN A 87 3.68 5.74 7.33
N GLY A 88 2.57 5.05 7.30
CA GLY A 88 2.41 3.73 6.69
C GLY A 88 2.04 3.84 5.21
N LEU A 89 2.07 2.71 4.51
CA LEU A 89 1.59 2.59 3.14
C LEU A 89 0.54 1.49 3.08
N SER A 90 -0.64 1.84 2.61
CA SER A 90 -1.71 0.91 2.30
C SER A 90 -1.82 0.70 0.80
N VAL A 91 -2.25 -0.47 0.37
CA VAL A 91 -2.61 -0.74 -1.02
C VAL A 91 -4.12 -0.81 -1.11
N ILE A 92 -4.69 0.06 -1.92
CA ILE A 92 -6.12 0.12 -2.17
C ILE A 92 -6.45 -0.68 -3.42
N GLU A 93 -7.31 -1.67 -3.26
CA GLU A 93 -7.83 -2.49 -4.35
C GLU A 93 -9.36 -2.44 -4.36
N TYR A 94 -9.92 -2.21 -5.54
CA TYR A 94 -11.38 -2.24 -5.71
C TYR A 94 -11.79 -3.55 -6.39
N PRO A 95 -12.50 -4.44 -5.68
CA PRO A 95 -12.91 -5.74 -6.20
C PRO A 95 -13.65 -5.63 -7.53
N GLY A 96 -13.26 -6.46 -8.51
CA GLY A 96 -13.86 -6.48 -9.84
C GLY A 96 -13.43 -5.35 -10.77
N THR A 97 -12.45 -4.53 -10.36
CA THR A 97 -11.87 -3.47 -11.17
C THR A 97 -10.35 -3.63 -11.28
N PRO A 98 -9.70 -3.08 -12.31
CA PRO A 98 -8.24 -3.04 -12.39
C PRO A 98 -7.62 -1.91 -11.56
N VAL A 99 -8.37 -1.29 -10.65
CA VAL A 99 -7.89 -0.17 -9.84
C VAL A 99 -7.12 -0.69 -8.64
N CYS A 100 -5.81 -0.43 -8.65
CA CYS A 100 -4.89 -0.74 -7.57
C CYS A 100 -3.87 0.39 -7.44
N PHE A 101 -3.71 0.97 -6.26
CA PHE A 101 -2.72 2.02 -6.01
C PHE A 101 -2.33 2.08 -4.53
N GLY A 102 -1.15 2.66 -4.26
CA GLY A 102 -0.69 2.90 -2.90
C GLY A 102 -1.26 4.21 -2.33
N GLU A 103 -1.65 4.18 -1.08
CA GLU A 103 -2.09 5.34 -0.31
C GLU A 103 -1.28 5.44 0.98
N PRO A 104 -0.61 6.59 1.26
CA PRO A 104 0.00 6.80 2.55
C PRO A 104 -1.07 7.05 3.61
N SER A 105 -0.87 6.46 4.78
CA SER A 105 -1.73 6.68 5.95
C SER A 105 -0.87 7.01 7.16
N ARG A 106 -1.33 7.94 7.99
CA ARG A 106 -0.65 8.29 9.22
C ARG A 106 -1.03 7.31 10.32
N ILE A 107 -0.02 6.72 10.96
CA ILE A 107 -0.17 5.82 12.09
C ILE A 107 0.34 6.55 13.31
N SER A 108 -0.47 6.64 14.35
CA SER A 108 -0.11 7.28 15.62
C SER A 108 -0.21 6.29 16.77
N CYS A 109 0.70 6.43 17.71
CA CYS A 109 0.73 5.68 18.94
C CYS A 109 0.83 6.63 20.14
N LEU A 110 -0.11 6.51 21.06
CA LEU A 110 -0.08 7.20 22.33
C LEU A 110 0.32 6.22 23.43
N VAL A 111 1.45 6.51 24.09
CA VAL A 111 1.97 5.71 25.19
C VAL A 111 1.66 6.38 26.52
N GLN A 112 1.25 5.61 27.52
CA GLN A 112 0.96 6.07 28.87
C GLN A 112 1.40 5.03 29.91
N PHE A 113 1.48 5.43 31.17
CA PHE A 113 1.71 4.48 32.24
C PHE A 113 0.58 3.45 32.28
N GLY A 114 0.92 2.17 32.39
CA GLY A 114 -0.06 1.10 32.36
C GLY A 114 0.58 -0.27 32.59
N ASP A 115 -0.21 -1.31 32.42
CA ASP A 115 0.07 -2.70 32.74
C ASP A 115 0.47 -3.55 31.52
N GLY A 116 0.87 -2.91 30.44
CA GLY A 116 1.42 -3.60 29.26
C GLY A 116 0.40 -3.87 28.15
N GLU A 117 -0.80 -3.33 28.23
CA GLU A 117 -1.81 -3.51 27.18
C GLU A 117 -1.50 -2.58 25.99
N VAL A 118 -1.40 -3.17 24.78
CA VAL A 118 -1.37 -2.43 23.52
C VAL A 118 -2.72 -2.56 22.85
N VAL A 119 -3.43 -1.45 22.76
CA VAL A 119 -4.76 -1.36 22.14
C VAL A 119 -4.61 -0.96 20.69
N ASP A 120 -4.98 -1.85 19.77
CA ASP A 120 -5.18 -1.58 18.36
C ASP A 120 -6.64 -1.11 18.16
N VAL A 121 -6.80 0.14 17.77
CA VAL A 121 -8.12 0.78 17.63
C VAL A 121 -8.92 0.14 16.49
N GLU A 122 -8.27 -0.20 15.38
CA GLU A 122 -8.91 -0.84 14.23
C GLU A 122 -9.43 -2.22 14.59
N ARG A 123 -8.63 -3.01 15.28
CA ARG A 123 -9.04 -4.35 15.73
C ARG A 123 -10.17 -4.29 16.74
N LYS A 124 -10.13 -3.33 17.66
CA LYS A 124 -11.17 -3.16 18.69
C LYS A 124 -12.52 -2.77 18.09
N ASN A 125 -12.51 -2.13 16.92
CA ASN A 125 -13.70 -1.73 16.18
C ASN A 125 -14.05 -2.66 15.01
N GLU A 126 -13.45 -3.85 14.94
CA GLU A 126 -13.70 -4.83 13.88
C GLU A 126 -13.33 -4.32 12.46
N LEU A 127 -12.40 -3.38 12.38
CA LEU A 127 -11.87 -2.82 11.13
C LEU A 127 -10.52 -3.43 10.75
N ALA A 128 -10.04 -4.44 11.48
CA ALA A 128 -8.78 -5.11 11.21
C ALA A 128 -8.94 -6.60 10.98
N GLY A 129 -8.34 -7.07 9.89
CA GLY A 129 -8.30 -8.50 9.55
C GLY A 129 -7.33 -9.30 10.42
N ASN A 130 -7.38 -10.62 10.23
CA ASN A 130 -6.57 -11.56 11.03
C ASN A 130 -5.06 -11.44 10.77
N LEU A 131 -4.65 -11.10 9.55
CA LEU A 131 -3.24 -10.94 9.21
C LEU A 131 -2.67 -9.68 9.86
N HIS A 132 -3.44 -8.58 9.88
CA HIS A 132 -3.07 -7.38 10.61
C HIS A 132 -2.90 -7.68 12.12
N GLY A 133 -3.86 -8.37 12.73
CA GLY A 133 -3.76 -8.78 14.15
C GLY A 133 -2.53 -9.64 14.45
N LYS A 134 -2.15 -10.54 13.54
CA LYS A 134 -0.90 -11.30 13.64
C LYS A 134 0.32 -10.38 13.57
N GLY A 135 0.34 -9.41 12.66
CA GLY A 135 1.42 -8.41 12.54
C GLY A 135 1.60 -7.59 13.81
N MET A 136 0.51 -7.18 14.45
CA MET A 136 0.52 -6.52 15.76
C MET A 136 1.23 -7.34 16.83
N MET A 137 0.79 -8.58 17.02
CA MET A 137 1.39 -9.50 18.02
C MET A 137 2.89 -9.73 17.78
N ILE A 138 3.31 -9.83 16.52
CA ILE A 138 4.73 -9.97 16.14
C ILE A 138 5.50 -8.71 16.51
N SER A 139 4.95 -7.54 16.24
CA SER A 139 5.58 -6.24 16.56
C SER A 139 5.77 -6.06 18.06
N GLU A 140 4.77 -6.39 18.87
CA GLU A 140 4.84 -6.36 20.33
C GLU A 140 5.89 -7.33 20.88
N ALA A 141 5.90 -8.56 20.39
CA ALA A 141 6.88 -9.57 20.80
C ALA A 141 8.32 -9.17 20.41
N CYS A 142 8.49 -8.58 19.24
CA CYS A 142 9.77 -8.07 18.77
C CYS A 142 10.26 -6.92 19.64
N LEU A 143 9.39 -5.97 19.99
CA LEU A 143 9.71 -4.87 20.89
C LEU A 143 10.14 -5.36 22.27
N ALA A 144 9.37 -6.27 22.87
CA ALA A 144 9.71 -6.88 24.16
C ALA A 144 11.07 -7.59 24.13
N SER A 145 11.37 -8.29 23.04
CA SER A 145 12.65 -8.96 22.83
C SER A 145 13.83 -7.99 22.72
N ILE A 146 13.68 -6.90 21.97
CA ILE A 146 14.75 -5.91 21.78
C ILE A 146 15.01 -5.11 23.06
N LEU A 147 13.98 -4.82 23.82
CA LEU A 147 14.10 -4.13 25.12
C LEU A 147 14.53 -5.07 26.25
N GLU A 148 14.75 -6.36 25.98
CA GLU A 148 15.14 -7.39 26.96
C GLU A 148 14.22 -7.41 28.19
N LEU A 149 12.92 -7.24 27.97
CA LEU A 149 11.95 -7.14 29.06
C LEU A 149 11.70 -8.52 29.67
N PRO A 150 11.80 -8.66 31.00
CA PRO A 150 11.57 -9.95 31.67
C PRO A 150 10.10 -10.32 31.77
N SER A 151 9.20 -9.41 31.48
CA SER A 151 7.75 -9.57 31.63
C SER A 151 7.00 -8.66 30.65
N GLN A 152 5.79 -8.26 30.99
CA GLN A 152 4.98 -7.34 30.18
C GLN A 152 5.66 -5.99 29.93
N LEU A 153 5.21 -5.28 28.88
CA LEU A 153 5.63 -3.91 28.61
C LEU A 153 5.34 -3.02 29.83
N PRO A 154 6.26 -2.12 30.21
CA PRO A 154 6.07 -1.25 31.39
C PRO A 154 5.15 -0.04 31.10
N PHE A 155 4.43 -0.07 30.01
CA PHE A 155 3.53 0.99 29.57
C PHE A 155 2.33 0.38 28.83
N SER A 156 1.25 1.11 28.78
CA SER A 156 0.13 0.83 27.86
C SER A 156 0.19 1.76 26.66
N ALA A 157 -0.26 1.29 25.51
CA ALA A 157 -0.24 2.05 24.27
C ALA A 157 -1.58 1.94 23.54
N SER A 158 -1.95 3.00 22.83
CA SER A 158 -3.08 2.98 21.88
C SER A 158 -2.55 3.34 20.50
N LEU A 159 -2.76 2.46 19.54
CA LEU A 159 -2.34 2.61 18.16
C LEU A 159 -3.56 2.83 17.27
N VAL A 160 -3.46 3.76 16.34
CA VAL A 160 -4.53 4.11 15.40
C VAL A 160 -3.97 4.43 14.02
N PHE A 161 -4.65 3.95 12.99
CA PHE A 161 -4.45 4.39 11.61
C PHE A 161 -5.37 5.59 11.37
N GLU A 162 -4.80 6.78 11.50
CA GLU A 162 -5.59 8.00 11.42
C GLU A 162 -6.26 8.17 10.05
N GLN A 163 -7.49 8.67 10.08
CA GLN A 163 -8.30 8.91 8.88
C GLN A 163 -8.48 7.68 7.97
N SER A 164 -8.30 6.47 8.50
CA SER A 164 -8.67 5.22 7.83
C SER A 164 -10.04 4.77 8.35
N TYR A 165 -10.98 4.54 7.45
CA TYR A 165 -12.36 4.14 7.78
C TYR A 165 -12.76 2.84 7.09
N GLY A 166 -11.85 2.24 6.33
CA GLY A 166 -12.01 0.95 5.69
C GLY A 166 -11.37 -0.18 6.48
N GLU A 167 -11.66 -1.41 6.10
CA GLU A 167 -11.02 -2.59 6.67
C GLU A 167 -9.53 -2.62 6.29
N ILE A 168 -8.67 -2.84 7.28
CA ILE A 168 -7.23 -3.01 7.12
C ILE A 168 -6.88 -4.47 7.32
N ASP A 169 -6.16 -5.08 6.39
CA ASP A 169 -5.59 -6.41 6.56
C ASP A 169 -4.16 -6.49 6.00
N GLY A 170 -3.47 -7.58 6.36
CA GLY A 170 -2.08 -7.79 6.01
C GLY A 170 -1.11 -7.47 7.15
N ASP A 171 0.05 -8.10 7.12
CA ASP A 171 1.13 -7.94 8.10
C ASP A 171 2.23 -6.97 7.64
N SER A 172 2.07 -6.33 6.49
CA SER A 172 3.06 -5.42 5.89
C SER A 172 3.31 -4.16 6.72
N ALA A 173 2.33 -3.73 7.54
CA ALA A 173 2.47 -2.59 8.43
C ALA A 173 3.28 -2.89 9.71
N SER A 174 3.69 -4.14 9.97
CA SER A 174 4.35 -4.54 11.22
C SER A 174 5.60 -3.72 11.54
N LEU A 175 6.41 -3.33 10.54
CA LEU A 175 7.57 -2.49 10.77
C LEU A 175 7.20 -1.06 11.16
N ALA A 176 6.15 -0.50 10.58
CA ALA A 176 5.65 0.82 10.94
C ALA A 176 5.09 0.81 12.37
N ILE A 177 4.30 -0.20 12.70
CA ILE A 177 3.75 -0.43 14.05
C ILE A 177 4.86 -0.56 15.07
N PHE A 178 5.86 -1.41 14.81
CA PHE A 178 7.03 -1.57 15.67
C PHE A 178 7.79 -0.26 15.88
N SER A 179 7.89 0.56 14.83
CA SER A 179 8.67 1.81 14.89
C SER A 179 7.94 2.94 15.63
N VAL A 180 6.63 2.87 15.76
CA VAL A 180 5.82 3.89 16.43
C VAL A 180 5.55 3.56 17.89
N LEU A 181 5.65 2.27 18.28
CA LEU A 181 5.62 1.78 19.65
C LEU A 181 6.92 2.09 20.39
#